data_75f464ba381a742420eda3844cb46c9d
#
_entry.id   75f464ba381a742420eda3844cb46c9d
#
_cell.length_a   1.000
_cell.length_b   1.000
_cell.length_c   1.000
_cell.angle_alpha   90.00
_cell.angle_beta   90.00
_cell.angle_gamma   90.00
#
_symmetry.space_group_name_H-M   'P 1'
#
loop_
_entity.id
_entity.type
_entity.pdbx_description
1 polymer ?
#
loop_
_entity_poly.entity_id
_entity_poly.type
_entity_poly.pdbx_seq_one_letter_code
_entity_poly.pdbx_strand_id
1 'polypeptide(L)' 'KLNLALEPNEENIYSLLVEPVDNDELIRKSGLPSSKANSVISMMLLNGLIKESGGEIFRV' A
#
# COMPACT_ATOMS: atom_id res chain seq x y z
N LYS A 1 8.30 -5.60 19.89
CA LYS A 1 7.33 -5.31 18.87
C LYS A 1 7.67 -4.07 18.08
N LEU A 2 7.69 -4.22 16.81
CA LEU A 2 8.01 -3.11 15.92
C LEU A 2 6.83 -2.16 15.83
N ASN A 3 7.06 -0.93 16.19
CA ASN A 3 6.01 0.06 16.15
C ASN A 3 6.30 1.03 15.01
N LEU A 4 5.67 0.79 13.88
CA LEU A 4 5.87 1.61 12.72
C LEU A 4 4.92 2.79 12.78
N ALA A 5 5.48 3.98 12.78
CA ALA A 5 4.66 5.18 12.73
C ALA A 5 4.26 5.42 11.29
N LEU A 6 3.21 4.76 10.84
CA LEU A 6 2.74 4.91 9.49
C LEU A 6 2.13 6.28 9.30
N GLU A 7 2.45 6.90 8.19
CA GLU A 7 1.79 8.15 7.83
C GLU A 7 0.34 7.85 7.45
N PRO A 8 -0.55 8.86 7.54
CA PRO A 8 -1.96 8.62 7.23
C PRO A 8 -2.21 7.96 5.89
N ASN A 9 -1.47 8.33 4.87
CA ASN A 9 -1.64 7.74 3.56
C ASN A 9 -1.19 6.28 3.55
N GLU A 10 -0.10 5.98 4.25
CA GLU A 10 0.37 4.61 4.35
C GLU A 10 -0.63 3.76 5.11
N GLU A 11 -1.15 4.30 6.18
CA GLU A 11 -2.13 3.58 6.98
C GLU A 11 -3.38 3.30 6.19
N ASN A 12 -3.82 4.26 5.39
CA ASN A 12 -4.98 4.10 4.54
C ASN A 12 -4.77 2.93 3.57
N ILE A 13 -3.65 2.92 2.88
CA ILE A 13 -3.37 1.87 1.92
C ILE A 13 -3.22 0.53 2.62
N TYR A 14 -2.52 0.51 3.74
CA TYR A 14 -2.32 -0.73 4.48
C TYR A 14 -3.64 -1.34 4.93
N SER A 15 -4.57 -0.50 5.38
CA SER A 15 -5.86 -1.00 5.86
C SER A 15 -6.73 -1.55 4.74
N LEU A 16 -6.50 -1.11 3.51
CA LEU A 16 -7.24 -1.62 2.37
C LEU A 16 -6.79 -3.02 1.95
N LEU A 17 -5.64 -3.45 2.44
CA LEU A 17 -5.06 -4.72 2.03
C LEU A 17 -5.45 -5.85 2.98
N VAL A 18 -6.73 -5.97 3.25
CA VAL A 18 -7.25 -7.09 4.02
C VAL A 18 -6.97 -8.38 3.26
N GLU A 19 -6.99 -8.30 1.94
CA GLU A 19 -6.64 -9.40 1.07
C GLU A 19 -5.89 -8.82 -0.12
N PRO A 20 -5.22 -9.65 -0.92
CA PRO A 20 -4.48 -9.13 -2.06
C PRO A 20 -5.37 -8.32 -2.99
N VAL A 21 -4.86 -7.18 -3.42
CA VAL A 21 -5.62 -6.24 -4.26
C VAL A 21 -4.75 -5.85 -5.44
N ASP A 22 -5.36 -5.77 -6.61
CA ASP A 22 -4.67 -5.31 -7.81
C ASP A 22 -4.16 -3.89 -7.60
N ASN A 23 -2.98 -3.60 -8.16
CA ASN A 23 -2.36 -2.31 -7.95
C ASN A 23 -3.26 -1.15 -8.37
N ASP A 24 -3.86 -1.26 -9.55
CA ASP A 24 -4.74 -0.20 -10.05
C ASP A 24 -5.95 -0.01 -9.15
N GLU A 25 -6.49 -1.11 -8.68
CA GLU A 25 -7.65 -1.04 -7.80
C GLU A 25 -7.28 -0.44 -6.46
N LEU A 26 -6.10 -0.78 -5.96
CA LEU A 26 -5.63 -0.21 -4.70
C LEU A 26 -5.52 1.30 -4.81
N ILE A 27 -4.99 1.79 -5.92
CA ILE A 27 -4.87 3.23 -6.14
C ILE A 27 -6.24 3.88 -6.11
N ARG A 28 -7.21 3.29 -6.81
CA ARG A 28 -8.56 3.84 -6.83
C ARG A 28 -9.20 3.84 -5.46
N LYS A 29 -9.04 2.75 -4.72
CA LYS A 29 -9.65 2.63 -3.40
C LYS A 29 -9.03 3.56 -2.39
N SER A 30 -7.77 3.91 -2.58
CA SER A 30 -7.09 4.80 -1.65
C SER A 30 -7.64 6.23 -1.69
N GLY A 31 -8.24 6.61 -2.82
CA GLY A 31 -8.74 7.97 -2.97
C GLY A 31 -7.65 8.98 -3.22
N LEU A 32 -6.42 8.55 -3.43
CA LEU A 32 -5.30 9.44 -3.68
C LEU A 32 -5.06 9.61 -5.17
N PRO A 33 -4.47 10.75 -5.59
CA PRO A 33 -4.03 10.87 -6.96
C PRO A 33 -3.04 9.76 -7.31
N SER A 34 -3.03 9.33 -8.56
CA SER A 34 -2.19 8.20 -8.97
C SER A 34 -0.74 8.39 -8.60
N SER A 35 -0.18 9.57 -8.85
CA SER A 35 1.24 9.78 -8.56
C SER A 35 1.50 9.70 -7.06
N LYS A 36 0.59 10.21 -6.26
CA LYS A 36 0.76 10.15 -4.80
C LYS A 36 0.63 8.70 -4.31
N ALA A 37 -0.37 8.00 -4.80
CA ALA A 37 -0.57 6.61 -4.41
C ALA A 37 0.62 5.76 -4.79
N ASN A 38 1.15 5.95 -5.98
CA ASN A 38 2.32 5.20 -6.43
C ASN A 38 3.53 5.46 -5.55
N SER A 39 3.73 6.72 -5.15
CA SER A 39 4.84 7.05 -4.25
C SER A 39 4.70 6.35 -2.91
N VAL A 40 3.50 6.38 -2.35
CA VAL A 40 3.27 5.76 -1.05
C VAL A 40 3.47 4.26 -1.15
N ILE A 41 2.92 3.64 -2.18
CA ILE A 41 3.05 2.20 -2.36
C ILE A 41 4.53 1.82 -2.51
N SER A 42 5.29 2.60 -3.29
CA SER A 42 6.71 2.32 -3.48
C SER A 42 7.47 2.37 -2.16
N MET A 43 7.17 3.36 -1.35
CA MET A 43 7.82 3.47 -0.04
C MET A 43 7.48 2.28 0.85
N MET A 44 6.23 1.87 0.82
CA MET A 44 5.82 0.73 1.64
C MET A 44 6.47 -0.56 1.17
N LEU A 45 6.66 -0.71 -0.13
CA LEU A 45 7.38 -1.87 -0.67
C LEU A 45 8.83 -1.85 -0.22
N LEU A 46 9.48 -0.70 -0.27
CA LEU A 46 10.86 -0.56 0.16
C LEU A 46 11.02 -0.88 1.64
N ASN A 47 10.05 -0.48 2.43
CA ASN A 47 10.11 -0.70 3.87
C ASN A 47 9.69 -2.11 4.28
N GLY A 48 9.28 -2.93 3.32
CA GLY A 48 8.90 -4.29 3.62
C GLY A 48 7.55 -4.46 4.27
N LEU A 49 6.72 -3.43 4.20
CA LEU A 49 5.37 -3.50 4.79
C LEU A 49 4.41 -4.28 3.92
N ILE A 50 4.61 -4.22 2.62
CA ILE A 50 3.76 -4.89 1.65
C ILE A 50 4.64 -5.53 0.58
N LYS A 51 4.04 -6.41 -0.18
CA LYS A 51 4.72 -7.07 -1.29
C LYS A 51 3.84 -7.06 -2.52
N GLU A 52 4.47 -7.27 -3.66
CA GLU A 52 3.76 -7.35 -4.93
C GLU A 52 4.08 -8.67 -5.60
N SER A 53 3.07 -9.32 -6.14
CA SER A 53 3.24 -10.56 -6.87
C SER A 53 2.12 -10.69 -7.88
N GLY A 54 2.49 -10.90 -9.15
CA GLY A 54 1.51 -11.08 -10.21
C GLY A 54 0.56 -9.91 -10.39
N GLY A 55 1.03 -8.71 -10.11
CA GLY A 55 0.22 -7.51 -10.26
C GLY A 55 -0.65 -7.19 -9.07
N GLU A 56 -0.59 -8.03 -8.03
CA GLU A 56 -1.37 -7.78 -6.82
C GLU A 56 -0.46 -7.36 -5.68
N ILE A 57 -1.00 -6.51 -4.83
CA ILE A 57 -0.30 -6.02 -3.64
C ILE A 57 -0.93 -6.70 -2.42
N PHE A 58 -0.09 -7.07 -1.47
CA PHE A 58 -0.60 -7.69 -0.25
C PHE A 58 0.33 -7.38 0.92
N ARG A 59 -0.19 -7.55 2.12
CA ARG A 59 0.60 -7.34 3.32
C ARG A 59 1.64 -8.45 3.48
N VAL A 60 2.77 -8.08 4.04
CA VAL A 60 3.80 -9.05 4.36
C VAL A 60 3.42 -9.90 5.56
#